data_e1dacf17666cafeb1b293effec39c7a9
#
_entry.id   e1dacf17666cafeb1b293effec39c7a9
#
_cell.length_a   1.000
_cell.length_b   1.000
_cell.length_c   1.000
_cell.angle_alpha   90.00
_cell.angle_beta   90.00
_cell.angle_gamma   90.00
#
_symmetry.space_group_name_H-M   'P 1'
#
loop_
_entity.id
_entity.type
_entity.pdbx_description
1 polymer ?
#
loop_
_entity_poly.entity_id
_entity_poly.type
_entity_poly.pdbx_seq_one_letter_code
_entity_poly.pdbx_strand_id
1 'polypeptide(L)'
;MTPAQLLLSDAAIRHPAPESIADAVARDTLALGITSYAERRNTRVLTLGGTCGFALDASRRTIKTEDYPLTAPMFLYFPARRLPLVAREFLAFTRGPGAQNVIRRAGFVDQAPEEITIEQQGNRFANAITVAGAEIPLEELQRMTATLSPMARLTTSFRFEAGSIRLDAQSRSNVQQLARALEQGQYDARKLLFVGFSDGQGAATPNRDIALRRAEAVMRAVGAAAITANLERVDIGVDAFGEAMPMACDDTSWGRQANRRVEVWVR
;
A
#
# COMPACT_ATOMS: atom_id res chain seq x y z
N MET A 1 -0.54 -14.72 -12.65
CA MET A 1 0.70 -14.07 -13.15
C MET A 1 1.84 -15.02 -12.83
N THR A 2 2.50 -15.57 -13.83
CA THR A 2 3.77 -16.26 -13.68
C THR A 2 4.77 -15.22 -13.16
N PRO A 3 5.51 -15.49 -12.08
CA PRO A 3 6.57 -14.60 -11.67
C PRO A 3 7.54 -14.49 -12.85
N ALA A 4 7.76 -13.27 -13.34
CA ALA A 4 8.84 -13.02 -14.26
C ALA A 4 10.09 -13.59 -13.58
N GLN A 5 10.66 -14.65 -14.14
CA GLN A 5 11.96 -15.14 -13.69
C GLN A 5 12.90 -13.95 -13.89
N LEU A 6 13.31 -13.34 -12.80
CA LEU A 6 14.45 -12.44 -12.81
C LEU A 6 15.60 -13.29 -13.36
N LEU A 7 15.96 -13.06 -14.61
CA LEU A 7 17.16 -13.60 -15.20
C LEU A 7 18.33 -12.90 -14.49
N LEU A 8 18.68 -13.43 -13.33
CA LEU A 8 19.93 -13.03 -12.67
C LEU A 8 21.07 -13.38 -13.63
N SER A 9 21.98 -12.45 -13.84
CA SER A 9 23.19 -12.73 -14.62
C SER A 9 23.95 -13.90 -13.99
N ASP A 10 24.74 -14.61 -14.77
CA ASP A 10 25.61 -15.69 -14.29
C ASP A 10 26.62 -15.24 -13.21
N ALA A 11 26.83 -13.92 -13.09
CA ALA A 11 27.62 -13.30 -12.05
C ALA A 11 26.90 -13.19 -10.69
N ALA A 12 25.60 -13.47 -10.62
CA ALA A 12 24.85 -13.38 -9.36
C ALA A 12 25.12 -14.61 -8.47
N ILE A 13 25.61 -14.35 -7.27
CA ILE A 13 25.84 -15.39 -6.26
C ILE A 13 24.52 -15.68 -5.54
N ARG A 14 24.10 -16.94 -5.57
CA ARG A 14 22.90 -17.41 -4.85
C ARG A 14 23.31 -17.97 -3.49
N HIS A 15 22.58 -17.55 -2.46
CA HIS A 15 22.78 -18.04 -1.11
C HIS A 15 21.61 -18.93 -0.68
N PRO A 16 21.86 -19.96 0.15
CA PRO A 16 20.82 -20.92 0.56
C PRO A 16 19.79 -20.33 1.53
N ALA A 17 20.14 -19.23 2.22
CA ALA A 17 19.29 -18.59 3.22
C ALA A 17 19.39 -17.06 3.14
N PRO A 18 18.30 -16.34 3.43
CA PRO A 18 18.28 -14.87 3.40
C PRO A 18 19.34 -14.22 4.30
N GLU A 19 19.61 -14.81 5.46
CA GLU A 19 20.58 -14.33 6.44
C GLU A 19 22.00 -14.31 5.87
N SER A 20 22.34 -15.34 5.09
CA SER A 20 23.69 -15.45 4.49
C SER A 20 23.93 -14.41 3.39
N ILE A 21 22.86 -13.88 2.77
CA ILE A 21 22.96 -12.74 1.84
C ILE A 21 23.39 -11.49 2.60
N ALA A 22 22.69 -11.16 3.70
CA ALA A 22 22.99 -9.99 4.50
C ALA A 22 24.43 -10.06 5.06
N ASP A 23 24.86 -11.22 5.52
CA ASP A 23 26.23 -11.43 6.02
C ASP A 23 27.28 -11.30 4.91
N ALA A 24 27.00 -11.75 3.69
CA ALA A 24 27.89 -11.59 2.55
C ALA A 24 28.04 -10.11 2.15
N VAL A 25 26.92 -9.39 2.03
CA VAL A 25 26.90 -7.96 1.72
C VAL A 25 27.62 -7.13 2.81
N ALA A 26 27.46 -7.49 4.08
CA ALA A 26 28.13 -6.78 5.18
C ALA A 26 29.67 -6.91 5.17
N ARG A 27 30.21 -7.92 4.49
CA ARG A 27 31.68 -8.16 4.37
C ARG A 27 32.30 -7.53 3.13
N ASP A 28 31.52 -7.13 2.16
CA ASP A 28 31.99 -6.56 0.90
C ASP A 28 31.32 -5.20 0.66
N THR A 29 32.11 -4.15 0.71
CA THR A 29 31.66 -2.76 0.55
C THR A 29 31.09 -2.43 -0.83
N LEU A 30 31.33 -3.27 -1.83
CA LEU A 30 30.82 -3.11 -3.19
C LEU A 30 29.67 -4.07 -3.51
N ALA A 31 29.34 -4.98 -2.60
CA ALA A 31 28.28 -5.95 -2.82
C ALA A 31 26.89 -5.33 -2.69
N LEU A 32 26.01 -5.76 -3.59
CA LEU A 32 24.55 -5.52 -3.51
C LEU A 32 23.84 -6.85 -3.34
N GLY A 33 22.82 -6.91 -2.49
CA GLY A 33 22.04 -8.13 -2.24
C GLY A 33 20.56 -7.85 -2.20
N ILE A 34 19.75 -8.88 -2.53
CA ILE A 34 18.30 -8.87 -2.38
C ILE A 34 17.95 -9.92 -1.33
N THR A 35 17.36 -9.47 -0.24
CA THR A 35 16.90 -10.33 0.86
C THR A 35 15.55 -9.85 1.38
N SER A 36 14.92 -10.61 2.30
CA SER A 36 13.70 -10.16 2.95
C SER A 36 13.97 -8.97 3.89
N TYR A 37 12.99 -8.10 4.03
CA TYR A 37 13.10 -6.95 4.96
C TYR A 37 13.40 -7.38 6.40
N ALA A 38 12.88 -8.54 6.82
CA ALA A 38 13.11 -9.10 8.15
C ALA A 38 14.58 -9.49 8.39
N GLU A 39 15.29 -9.91 7.32
CA GLU A 39 16.65 -10.46 7.40
C GLU A 39 17.75 -9.50 6.92
N ARG A 40 17.46 -8.19 6.89
CA ARG A 40 18.46 -7.18 6.48
C ARG A 40 19.64 -7.04 7.43
N ARG A 41 19.50 -7.49 8.67
CA ARG A 41 20.54 -7.44 9.72
C ARG A 41 21.27 -6.08 9.78
N ASN A 42 22.58 -6.07 9.70
CA ASN A 42 23.45 -4.87 9.77
C ASN A 42 23.71 -4.24 8.40
N THR A 43 22.99 -4.63 7.35
CA THR A 43 23.14 -4.04 6.02
C THR A 43 22.31 -2.75 5.90
N ARG A 44 22.76 -1.86 5.01
CA ARG A 44 22.02 -0.65 4.66
C ARG A 44 21.00 -0.95 3.57
N VAL A 45 19.76 -0.57 3.79
CA VAL A 45 18.73 -0.62 2.76
C VAL A 45 18.93 0.52 1.77
N LEU A 46 18.83 0.22 0.47
CA LEU A 46 18.96 1.21 -0.59
C LEU A 46 17.62 1.93 -0.82
N THR A 47 17.72 3.23 -1.00
CA THR A 47 16.62 4.05 -1.51
C THR A 47 16.43 3.76 -3.00
N LEU A 48 15.20 3.46 -3.41
CA LEU A 48 14.86 3.25 -4.81
C LEU A 48 14.18 4.49 -5.37
N GLY A 49 14.63 4.93 -6.52
CA GLY A 49 14.09 6.06 -7.25
C GLY A 49 13.88 5.73 -8.73
N GLY A 50 13.11 6.54 -9.40
CA GLY A 50 12.85 6.49 -10.84
C GLY A 50 12.98 7.87 -11.47
N THR A 51 12.82 7.95 -12.78
CA THR A 51 12.94 9.20 -13.56
C THR A 51 11.77 10.17 -13.34
N CYS A 52 10.64 9.68 -12.84
CA CYS A 52 9.38 10.44 -12.71
C CYS A 52 8.72 10.27 -11.34
N GLY A 53 9.39 9.68 -10.41
CA GLY A 53 8.91 9.53 -9.04
C GLY A 53 9.89 10.14 -8.04
N PHE A 54 9.46 10.22 -6.79
CA PHE A 54 10.37 10.52 -5.70
C PHE A 54 11.04 9.22 -5.21
N ALA A 55 12.18 9.36 -4.55
CA ALA A 55 12.91 8.24 -4.01
C ALA A 55 12.18 7.66 -2.78
N LEU A 56 12.11 6.32 -2.71
CA LEU A 56 11.43 5.56 -1.65
C LEU A 56 12.39 4.65 -0.91
N ASP A 57 12.40 4.77 0.41
CA ASP A 57 13.14 3.87 1.29
C ASP A 57 12.29 2.64 1.62
N ALA A 58 12.92 1.46 1.74
CA ALA A 58 12.24 0.29 2.31
C ALA A 58 12.09 0.48 3.82
N SER A 59 11.04 1.16 4.20
CA SER A 59 10.61 1.31 5.59
C SER A 59 9.36 0.48 5.86
N ARG A 60 9.06 0.24 7.13
CA ARG A 60 7.80 -0.44 7.49
C ARG A 60 6.58 0.28 6.88
N ARG A 61 6.59 1.60 6.85
CA ARG A 61 5.48 2.41 6.31
C ARG A 61 5.32 2.25 4.79
N THR A 62 6.42 2.42 4.04
CA THR A 62 6.40 2.33 2.57
C THR A 62 6.11 0.91 2.07
N ILE A 63 6.51 -0.11 2.83
CA ILE A 63 6.15 -1.51 2.56
C ILE A 63 4.66 -1.75 2.89
N LYS A 64 4.17 -1.24 4.02
CA LYS A 64 2.77 -1.40 4.45
C LYS A 64 1.79 -0.70 3.51
N THR A 65 2.17 0.47 2.97
CA THR A 65 1.39 1.17 1.94
C THR A 65 1.53 0.57 0.55
N GLU A 66 2.43 -0.40 0.37
CA GLU A 66 2.81 -0.96 -0.94
C GLU A 66 3.36 0.10 -1.92
N ASP A 67 3.86 1.20 -1.39
CA ASP A 67 4.50 2.25 -2.20
C ASP A 67 5.93 1.85 -2.59
N TYR A 68 6.63 1.04 -1.75
CA TYR A 68 7.96 0.56 -2.07
C TYR A 68 7.92 -0.50 -3.18
N PRO A 69 8.71 -0.34 -4.26
CA PRO A 69 8.58 -1.16 -5.47
C PRO A 69 8.77 -2.67 -5.29
N LEU A 70 9.63 -3.08 -4.36
CA LEU A 70 9.95 -4.48 -4.13
C LEU A 70 9.14 -5.09 -2.98
N THR A 71 7.92 -4.62 -2.77
CA THR A 71 7.03 -5.19 -1.77
C THR A 71 6.45 -6.53 -2.26
N ALA A 72 6.60 -7.57 -1.43
CA ALA A 72 6.06 -8.90 -1.69
C ALA A 72 5.21 -9.37 -0.50
N PRO A 73 3.89 -9.50 -0.67
CA PRO A 73 3.01 -9.99 0.39
C PRO A 73 3.19 -11.50 0.59
N MET A 74 3.09 -11.94 1.85
CA MET A 74 3.06 -13.35 2.23
C MET A 74 1.62 -13.82 2.39
N PHE A 75 1.28 -14.95 1.78
CA PHE A 75 -0.06 -15.53 1.83
C PHE A 75 -0.09 -16.88 2.52
N LEU A 76 -1.12 -17.10 3.31
CA LEU A 76 -1.49 -18.43 3.82
C LEU A 76 -2.48 -19.07 2.84
N TYR A 77 -2.16 -20.28 2.39
CA TYR A 77 -3.04 -21.08 1.53
C TYR A 77 -3.72 -22.16 2.35
N PHE A 78 -5.00 -22.35 2.13
CA PHE A 78 -5.78 -23.43 2.75
C PHE A 78 -6.87 -23.89 1.77
N PRO A 79 -7.36 -25.13 1.91
CA PRO A 79 -8.37 -25.67 0.99
C PRO A 79 -9.70 -24.92 1.09
N ALA A 80 -10.37 -24.73 -0.06
CA ALA A 80 -11.68 -24.07 -0.17
C ALA A 80 -12.84 -24.96 0.35
N ARG A 81 -12.66 -25.59 1.50
CA ARG A 81 -13.67 -26.40 2.19
C ARG A 81 -13.84 -25.93 3.62
N ARG A 82 -14.90 -26.39 4.30
CA ARG A 82 -15.10 -26.09 5.71
C ARG A 82 -13.88 -26.58 6.52
N LEU A 83 -13.19 -25.62 7.15
CA LEU A 83 -12.02 -25.92 7.95
C LEU A 83 -12.43 -26.46 9.34
N PRO A 84 -11.63 -27.34 9.94
CA PRO A 84 -11.74 -27.70 11.35
C PRO A 84 -11.71 -26.48 12.27
N LEU A 85 -12.29 -26.61 13.46
CA LEU A 85 -12.37 -25.50 14.43
C LEU A 85 -11.01 -24.85 14.69
N VAL A 86 -9.99 -25.65 15.00
CA VAL A 86 -8.63 -25.16 15.29
C VAL A 86 -8.07 -24.34 14.14
N ALA A 87 -8.26 -24.76 12.89
CA ALA A 87 -7.79 -24.00 11.72
C ALA A 87 -8.55 -22.68 11.54
N ARG A 88 -9.85 -22.65 11.86
CA ARG A 88 -10.64 -21.40 11.85
C ARG A 88 -10.19 -20.44 12.92
N GLU A 89 -9.95 -20.91 14.13
CA GLU A 89 -9.43 -20.11 15.24
C GLU A 89 -8.04 -19.58 14.94
N PHE A 90 -7.15 -20.40 14.35
CA PHE A 90 -5.84 -19.96 13.91
C PHE A 90 -5.95 -18.84 12.85
N LEU A 91 -6.83 -18.97 11.85
CA LEU A 91 -7.04 -17.92 10.85
C LEU A 91 -7.65 -16.64 11.47
N ALA A 92 -8.53 -16.78 12.45
CA ALA A 92 -9.05 -15.63 13.21
C ALA A 92 -7.93 -14.95 14.00
N PHE A 93 -7.07 -15.73 14.66
CA PHE A 93 -5.90 -15.22 15.38
C PHE A 93 -4.93 -14.48 14.45
N THR A 94 -4.58 -15.05 13.27
CA THR A 94 -3.63 -14.40 12.33
C THR A 94 -4.05 -13.01 11.88
N ARG A 95 -5.33 -12.72 11.92
CA ARG A 95 -5.90 -11.41 11.60
C ARG A 95 -6.01 -10.47 12.82
N GLY A 96 -5.87 -11.00 14.01
CA GLY A 96 -6.03 -10.26 15.27
C GLY A 96 -4.80 -9.45 15.67
N PRO A 97 -4.94 -8.51 16.63
CA PRO A 97 -3.84 -7.64 17.05
C PRO A 97 -2.68 -8.41 17.69
N GLY A 98 -2.96 -9.55 18.35
CA GLY A 98 -1.92 -10.42 18.89
C GLY A 98 -0.96 -10.93 17.83
N ALA A 99 -1.48 -11.43 16.72
CA ALA A 99 -0.66 -11.90 15.60
C ALA A 99 0.10 -10.75 14.92
N GLN A 100 -0.50 -9.57 14.78
CA GLN A 100 0.18 -8.41 14.21
C GLN A 100 1.42 -8.01 15.04
N ASN A 101 1.34 -8.12 16.37
CA ASN A 101 2.48 -7.91 17.27
C ASN A 101 3.56 -9.00 17.10
N VAL A 102 3.18 -10.26 16.92
CA VAL A 102 4.13 -11.37 16.67
C VAL A 102 4.84 -11.16 15.33
N ILE A 103 4.11 -10.84 14.26
CA ILE A 103 4.66 -10.54 12.93
C ILE A 103 5.71 -9.42 13.03
N ARG A 104 5.39 -8.34 13.74
CA ARG A 104 6.28 -7.19 13.92
C ARG A 104 7.54 -7.56 14.71
N ARG A 105 7.41 -8.35 15.79
CA ARG A 105 8.55 -8.83 16.58
C ARG A 105 9.47 -9.77 15.81
N ALA A 106 8.91 -10.53 14.86
CA ALA A 106 9.68 -11.37 13.95
C ALA A 106 10.37 -10.58 12.82
N GLY A 107 10.31 -9.24 12.82
CA GLY A 107 10.96 -8.38 11.83
C GLY A 107 10.14 -8.16 10.54
N PHE A 108 9.00 -8.80 10.39
CA PHE A 108 8.10 -8.61 9.24
C PHE A 108 7.21 -7.38 9.41
N VAL A 109 6.57 -6.99 8.32
CA VAL A 109 5.65 -5.86 8.30
C VAL A 109 4.23 -6.37 8.56
N ASP A 110 3.62 -5.87 9.62
CA ASP A 110 2.23 -6.16 9.99
C ASP A 110 1.23 -5.34 9.17
N GLN A 111 -0.05 -5.67 9.24
CA GLN A 111 -1.12 -5.03 8.48
C GLN A 111 -1.99 -4.06 9.33
N ALA A 112 -1.69 -3.83 10.61
CA ALA A 112 -2.48 -2.90 11.41
C ALA A 112 -2.38 -1.48 10.84
N PRO A 113 -3.50 -0.76 10.63
CA PRO A 113 -3.47 0.61 10.12
C PRO A 113 -2.65 1.53 11.05
N GLU A 114 -1.80 2.35 10.47
CA GLU A 114 -1.03 3.41 11.16
C GLU A 114 -1.22 4.73 10.42
N GLU A 115 -1.14 5.84 11.15
CA GLU A 115 -1.24 7.18 10.57
C GLU A 115 0.14 7.68 10.13
N ILE A 116 0.18 8.27 8.94
CA ILE A 116 1.35 8.96 8.38
C ILE A 116 0.97 10.43 8.33
N THR A 117 1.64 11.24 9.13
CA THR A 117 1.32 12.66 9.24
C THR A 117 1.68 13.43 7.98
N ILE A 118 1.14 14.64 7.83
CA ILE A 118 1.34 15.44 6.62
C ILE A 118 2.81 15.83 6.43
N GLU A 119 3.57 16.04 7.50
CA GLU A 119 5.00 16.38 7.44
C GLU A 119 5.80 15.26 6.74
N GLN A 120 5.33 14.03 6.86
CA GLN A 120 5.94 12.85 6.22
C GLN A 120 5.45 12.63 4.78
N GLN A 121 4.48 13.42 4.31
CA GLN A 121 3.93 13.38 2.95
C GLN A 121 4.48 14.50 2.05
N GLY A 122 5.27 15.43 2.59
CA GLY A 122 5.74 16.63 1.87
C GLY A 122 6.37 16.32 0.51
N ASN A 123 7.25 15.31 0.45
CA ASN A 123 7.89 14.91 -0.81
C ASN A 123 6.87 14.41 -1.86
N ARG A 124 5.76 13.81 -1.45
CA ARG A 124 4.70 13.35 -2.37
C ARG A 124 3.96 14.54 -2.97
N PHE A 125 3.62 15.54 -2.17
CA PHE A 125 2.98 16.77 -2.65
C PHE A 125 3.93 17.56 -3.55
N ALA A 126 5.19 17.70 -3.16
CA ALA A 126 6.21 18.34 -3.99
C ALA A 126 6.37 17.63 -5.34
N ASN A 127 6.44 16.29 -5.33
CA ASN A 127 6.50 15.49 -6.55
C ASN A 127 5.26 15.69 -7.42
N ALA A 128 4.06 15.65 -6.84
CA ALA A 128 2.81 15.85 -7.57
C ALA A 128 2.81 17.21 -8.33
N ILE A 129 3.31 18.25 -7.72
CA ILE A 129 3.44 19.59 -8.36
C ILE A 129 4.51 19.54 -9.47
N THR A 130 5.65 18.90 -9.20
CA THR A 130 6.80 18.89 -10.12
C THR A 130 6.52 18.08 -11.40
N VAL A 131 5.77 16.99 -11.29
CA VAL A 131 5.51 16.08 -12.41
C VAL A 131 4.15 16.30 -13.07
N ALA A 132 3.37 17.27 -12.59
CA ALA A 132 2.06 17.57 -13.17
C ALA A 132 2.18 17.92 -14.65
N GLY A 133 1.46 17.19 -15.50
CA GLY A 133 1.31 17.46 -16.92
C GLY A 133 0.27 18.54 -17.21
N ALA A 134 0.15 18.92 -18.48
CA ALA A 134 -0.81 19.94 -18.91
C ALA A 134 -2.29 19.54 -18.69
N GLU A 135 -2.57 18.26 -18.58
CA GLU A 135 -3.90 17.71 -18.31
C GLU A 135 -4.35 17.83 -16.85
N ILE A 136 -3.45 18.18 -15.93
CA ILE A 136 -3.79 18.39 -14.52
C ILE A 136 -3.83 19.89 -14.24
N PRO A 137 -5.01 20.52 -14.18
CA PRO A 137 -5.10 21.96 -13.91
C PRO A 137 -4.58 22.30 -12.52
N LEU A 138 -4.06 23.49 -12.35
CA LEU A 138 -3.57 24.00 -11.06
C LEU A 138 -4.66 23.95 -9.97
N GLU A 139 -5.89 24.24 -10.35
CA GLU A 139 -7.05 24.21 -9.45
C GLU A 139 -7.26 22.81 -8.85
N GLU A 140 -7.01 21.73 -9.64
CA GLU A 140 -7.12 20.38 -9.13
C GLU A 140 -6.01 20.02 -8.15
N LEU A 141 -4.77 20.46 -8.39
CA LEU A 141 -3.67 20.32 -7.43
C LEU A 141 -3.93 21.11 -6.15
N GLN A 142 -4.47 22.31 -6.27
CA GLN A 142 -4.86 23.14 -5.12
C GLN A 142 -5.99 22.48 -4.33
N ARG A 143 -7.02 21.96 -5.02
CA ARG A 143 -8.11 21.20 -4.40
C ARG A 143 -7.61 19.96 -3.65
N MET A 144 -6.75 19.18 -4.29
CA MET A 144 -6.11 18.00 -3.67
C MET A 144 -5.34 18.41 -2.42
N THR A 145 -4.49 19.41 -2.52
CA THR A 145 -3.69 19.89 -1.39
C THR A 145 -4.58 20.40 -0.26
N ALA A 146 -5.58 21.22 -0.55
CA ALA A 146 -6.51 21.74 0.45
C ALA A 146 -7.32 20.64 1.14
N THR A 147 -7.68 19.58 0.43
CA THR A 147 -8.42 18.44 0.96
C THR A 147 -7.54 17.56 1.86
N LEU A 148 -6.32 17.26 1.43
CA LEU A 148 -5.48 16.22 2.08
C LEU A 148 -4.51 16.79 3.12
N SER A 149 -4.08 18.06 3.00
CA SER A 149 -3.11 18.64 3.95
C SER A 149 -3.58 18.67 5.41
N PRO A 150 -4.88 18.82 5.75
CA PRO A 150 -5.32 18.76 7.14
C PRO A 150 -5.54 17.32 7.65
N MET A 151 -5.17 16.30 6.89
CA MET A 151 -5.43 14.89 7.19
C MET A 151 -4.13 14.09 7.31
N ALA A 152 -4.17 12.97 8.04
CA ALA A 152 -3.13 11.96 8.04
C ALA A 152 -3.51 10.84 7.06
N ARG A 153 -2.54 10.32 6.29
CA ARG A 153 -2.75 9.14 5.46
C ARG A 153 -2.63 7.88 6.32
N LEU A 154 -3.54 6.94 6.18
CA LEU A 154 -3.36 5.60 6.75
C LEU A 154 -2.36 4.78 5.92
N THR A 155 -1.63 3.89 6.59
CA THR A 155 -0.75 2.93 5.89
C THR A 155 -1.53 1.88 5.09
N THR A 156 -2.85 1.88 5.17
CA THR A 156 -3.74 1.00 4.42
C THR A 156 -4.00 1.57 3.03
N SER A 157 -3.56 0.86 2.00
CA SER A 157 -3.82 1.17 0.60
C SER A 157 -4.54 0.01 -0.07
N PHE A 158 -5.25 0.30 -1.15
CA PHE A 158 -6.02 -0.70 -1.90
C PHE A 158 -5.63 -0.64 -3.37
N ARG A 159 -5.34 -1.81 -3.93
CA ARG A 159 -5.01 -2.00 -5.32
C ARG A 159 -6.01 -2.96 -5.97
N PHE A 160 -5.97 -3.03 -7.28
CA PHE A 160 -6.99 -3.70 -8.08
C PHE A 160 -6.35 -4.71 -9.03
N GLU A 161 -7.09 -5.76 -9.33
CA GLU A 161 -6.74 -6.67 -10.42
C GLU A 161 -6.65 -5.89 -11.73
N ALA A 162 -5.79 -6.31 -12.64
CA ALA A 162 -5.55 -5.61 -13.90
C ALA A 162 -6.88 -5.37 -14.68
N GLY A 163 -7.09 -4.13 -15.12
CA GLY A 163 -8.29 -3.74 -15.89
C GLY A 163 -9.62 -3.82 -15.13
N SER A 164 -9.59 -3.90 -13.79
CA SER A 164 -10.77 -4.19 -12.97
C SER A 164 -10.95 -3.16 -11.84
N ILE A 165 -12.16 -3.18 -11.25
CA ILE A 165 -12.47 -2.58 -9.94
C ILE A 165 -12.45 -3.63 -8.81
N ARG A 166 -12.11 -4.89 -9.10
CA ARG A 166 -11.98 -5.94 -8.09
C ARG A 166 -10.68 -5.76 -7.33
N LEU A 167 -10.78 -5.83 -6.01
CA LEU A 167 -9.61 -5.76 -5.13
C LEU A 167 -8.72 -6.98 -5.32
N ASP A 168 -7.40 -6.76 -5.33
CA ASP A 168 -6.43 -7.84 -5.29
C ASP A 168 -6.44 -8.58 -3.93
N ALA A 169 -5.63 -9.63 -3.80
CA ALA A 169 -5.65 -10.47 -2.61
C ALA A 169 -5.16 -9.72 -1.36
N GLN A 170 -4.15 -8.86 -1.48
CA GLN A 170 -3.65 -8.06 -0.38
C GLN A 170 -4.69 -7.03 0.07
N SER A 171 -5.32 -6.35 -0.87
CA SER A 171 -6.36 -5.35 -0.59
C SER A 171 -7.60 -5.96 0.08
N ARG A 172 -7.96 -7.20 -0.27
CA ARG A 172 -9.03 -7.92 0.46
C ARG A 172 -8.66 -8.17 1.93
N SER A 173 -7.39 -8.42 2.23
CA SER A 173 -6.91 -8.49 3.61
C SER A 173 -6.94 -7.12 4.29
N ASN A 174 -6.53 -6.06 3.59
CA ASN A 174 -6.57 -4.69 4.09
C ASN A 174 -8.00 -4.22 4.41
N VAL A 175 -9.00 -4.64 3.63
CA VAL A 175 -10.42 -4.42 3.95
C VAL A 175 -10.76 -4.98 5.33
N GLN A 176 -10.34 -6.21 5.64
CA GLN A 176 -10.61 -6.85 6.92
C GLN A 176 -9.90 -6.16 8.09
N GLN A 177 -8.69 -5.65 7.88
CA GLN A 177 -7.95 -4.92 8.92
C GLN A 177 -8.59 -3.56 9.21
N LEU A 178 -8.97 -2.81 8.18
CA LEU A 178 -9.63 -1.52 8.37
C LEU A 178 -11.03 -1.68 8.97
N ALA A 179 -11.79 -2.69 8.53
CA ALA A 179 -13.09 -3.01 9.11
C ALA A 179 -12.99 -3.29 10.63
N ARG A 180 -12.00 -4.05 11.05
CA ARG A 180 -11.76 -4.29 12.49
C ARG A 180 -11.39 -3.03 13.25
N ALA A 181 -10.58 -2.16 12.66
CA ALA A 181 -10.24 -0.89 13.29
C ALA A 181 -11.49 -0.03 13.51
N LEU A 182 -12.44 -0.05 12.54
CA LEU A 182 -13.76 0.59 12.68
C LEU A 182 -14.62 -0.08 13.77
N GLU A 183 -14.66 -1.41 13.81
CA GLU A 183 -15.39 -2.17 14.84
C GLU A 183 -14.86 -1.92 16.25
N GLN A 184 -13.55 -1.61 16.37
CA GLN A 184 -12.90 -1.23 17.63
C GLN A 184 -13.09 0.25 18.00
N GLY A 185 -13.81 1.04 17.19
CA GLY A 185 -14.04 2.46 17.41
C GLY A 185 -12.79 3.34 17.25
N GLN A 186 -11.74 2.88 16.58
CA GLN A 186 -10.49 3.64 16.43
C GLN A 186 -10.67 4.97 15.68
N TYR A 187 -11.73 5.07 14.89
CA TYR A 187 -12.03 6.25 14.08
C TYR A 187 -13.35 6.93 14.49
N ASP A 188 -13.90 6.61 15.66
CA ASP A 188 -15.10 7.28 16.19
C ASP A 188 -14.86 8.79 16.29
N ALA A 189 -15.86 9.59 15.91
CA ALA A 189 -15.85 11.05 15.86
C ALA A 189 -14.75 11.63 14.93
N ARG A 190 -14.24 10.84 13.99
CA ARG A 190 -13.23 11.28 13.01
C ARG A 190 -13.80 11.21 11.59
N LYS A 191 -13.18 11.99 10.70
CA LYS A 191 -13.44 11.91 9.27
C LYS A 191 -12.51 10.89 8.63
N LEU A 192 -13.08 9.96 7.85
CA LEU A 192 -12.37 8.95 7.07
C LEU A 192 -12.67 9.17 5.59
N LEU A 193 -11.66 9.51 4.80
CA LEU A 193 -11.80 9.82 3.38
C LEU A 193 -11.09 8.77 2.53
N PHE A 194 -11.84 8.08 1.67
CA PHE A 194 -11.31 7.16 0.67
C PHE A 194 -10.99 7.94 -0.60
N VAL A 195 -9.72 7.96 -1.00
CA VAL A 195 -9.22 8.80 -2.09
C VAL A 195 -8.70 7.95 -3.23
N GLY A 196 -9.33 8.04 -4.39
CA GLY A 196 -8.97 7.33 -5.59
C GLY A 196 -7.91 8.05 -6.43
N PHE A 197 -6.92 7.25 -6.89
CA PHE A 197 -5.91 7.68 -7.86
C PHE A 197 -5.89 6.73 -9.06
N SER A 198 -5.47 7.24 -10.21
CA SER A 198 -5.28 6.50 -11.46
C SER A 198 -3.82 6.56 -11.93
N ASP A 199 -3.50 5.79 -12.96
CA ASP A 199 -2.35 6.09 -13.82
C ASP A 199 -2.69 7.22 -14.81
N GLY A 200 -1.69 7.74 -15.51
CA GLY A 200 -1.80 8.82 -16.49
C GLY A 200 -2.12 8.32 -17.90
N GLN A 201 -2.65 7.10 -18.08
CA GLN A 201 -3.08 6.64 -19.40
C GLN A 201 -4.51 7.08 -19.71
N GLY A 202 -4.69 7.84 -20.78
CA GLY A 202 -5.99 8.34 -21.20
C GLY A 202 -6.23 9.78 -20.77
N ALA A 203 -7.47 10.26 -20.91
CA ALA A 203 -7.83 11.63 -20.56
C ALA A 203 -8.10 11.76 -19.04
N ALA A 204 -7.79 12.92 -18.47
CA ALA A 204 -7.86 13.18 -17.02
C ALA A 204 -9.29 12.97 -16.44
N THR A 205 -10.36 13.38 -17.16
CA THR A 205 -11.73 13.23 -16.69
C THR A 205 -12.15 11.76 -16.53
N PRO A 206 -12.04 10.87 -17.54
CA PRO A 206 -12.27 9.42 -17.34
C PRO A 206 -11.38 8.80 -16.26
N ASN A 207 -10.13 9.24 -16.14
CA ASN A 207 -9.21 8.77 -15.10
C ASN A 207 -9.71 9.10 -13.71
N ARG A 208 -10.21 10.31 -13.51
CA ARG A 208 -10.83 10.72 -12.24
C ARG A 208 -12.11 9.92 -11.95
N ASP A 209 -12.97 9.71 -12.95
CA ASP A 209 -14.22 8.95 -12.77
C ASP A 209 -13.98 7.50 -12.38
N ILE A 210 -12.99 6.82 -12.99
CA ILE A 210 -12.66 5.45 -12.61
C ILE A 210 -12.01 5.39 -11.22
N ALA A 211 -11.19 6.39 -10.88
CA ALA A 211 -10.59 6.51 -9.55
C ALA A 211 -11.67 6.71 -8.47
N LEU A 212 -12.70 7.52 -8.73
CA LEU A 212 -13.83 7.72 -7.83
C LEU A 212 -14.62 6.42 -7.64
N ARG A 213 -14.97 5.74 -8.73
CA ARG A 213 -15.67 4.43 -8.66
C ARG A 213 -14.89 3.39 -7.86
N ARG A 214 -13.56 3.40 -7.95
CA ARG A 214 -12.69 2.53 -7.14
C ARG A 214 -12.75 2.90 -5.66
N ALA A 215 -12.68 4.19 -5.33
CA ALA A 215 -12.80 4.66 -3.94
C ALA A 215 -14.15 4.26 -3.32
N GLU A 216 -15.24 4.44 -4.06
CA GLU A 216 -16.56 3.99 -3.63
C GLU A 216 -16.67 2.47 -3.45
N ALA A 217 -16.05 1.68 -4.34
CA ALA A 217 -16.03 0.23 -4.23
C ALA A 217 -15.28 -0.23 -2.96
N VAL A 218 -14.15 0.41 -2.64
CA VAL A 218 -13.40 0.15 -1.40
C VAL A 218 -14.22 0.53 -0.18
N MET A 219 -14.79 1.73 -0.15
CA MET A 219 -15.65 2.19 0.94
C MET A 219 -16.79 1.21 1.22
N ARG A 220 -17.51 0.78 0.17
CA ARG A 220 -18.58 -0.22 0.29
C ARG A 220 -18.06 -1.57 0.81
N ALA A 221 -16.88 -2.03 0.33
CA ALA A 221 -16.30 -3.29 0.77
C ALA A 221 -15.90 -3.25 2.26
N VAL A 222 -15.33 -2.13 2.72
CA VAL A 222 -14.97 -1.92 4.14
C VAL A 222 -16.22 -1.84 5.00
N GLY A 223 -17.24 -1.07 4.59
CA GLY A 223 -18.50 -0.98 5.31
C GLY A 223 -19.24 -2.33 5.42
N ALA A 224 -19.24 -3.11 4.35
CA ALA A 224 -19.82 -4.46 4.36
C ALA A 224 -19.06 -5.45 5.25
N ALA A 225 -17.76 -5.25 5.44
CA ALA A 225 -16.93 -6.10 6.30
C ALA A 225 -16.97 -5.69 7.78
N ALA A 226 -17.26 -4.43 8.08
CA ALA A 226 -17.33 -3.86 9.43
C ALA A 226 -18.73 -4.09 10.07
N ILE A 227 -19.09 -5.36 10.24
CA ILE A 227 -20.46 -5.79 10.57
C ILE A 227 -20.93 -5.24 11.94
N THR A 228 -20.04 -5.11 12.91
CA THR A 228 -20.36 -4.68 14.26
C THR A 228 -20.05 -3.20 14.52
N ALA A 229 -19.45 -2.49 13.53
CA ALA A 229 -19.13 -1.08 13.67
C ALA A 229 -20.40 -0.21 13.61
N ASN A 230 -20.48 0.80 14.46
CA ASN A 230 -21.46 1.86 14.32
C ASN A 230 -20.90 2.95 13.38
N LEU A 231 -21.15 2.80 12.08
CA LEU A 231 -20.62 3.70 11.05
C LEU A 231 -21.20 5.13 11.14
N GLU A 232 -22.28 5.36 11.87
CA GLU A 232 -22.82 6.72 12.10
C GLU A 232 -21.90 7.56 12.99
N ARG A 233 -20.97 6.93 13.70
CA ARG A 233 -19.96 7.63 14.51
C ARG A 233 -18.74 8.12 13.73
N VAL A 234 -18.63 7.75 12.45
CA VAL A 234 -17.50 8.10 11.59
C VAL A 234 -18.02 8.89 10.40
N ASP A 235 -17.43 10.06 10.14
CA ASP A 235 -17.70 10.83 8.93
C ASP A 235 -16.97 10.19 7.74
N ILE A 236 -17.67 9.33 6.99
CA ILE A 236 -17.08 8.59 5.87
C ILE A 236 -17.40 9.29 4.55
N GLY A 237 -16.33 9.64 3.82
CA GLY A 237 -16.43 10.24 2.49
C GLY A 237 -15.56 9.55 1.44
N VAL A 238 -15.80 9.91 0.19
CA VAL A 238 -15.00 9.50 -0.98
C VAL A 238 -14.60 10.71 -1.80
N ASP A 239 -13.42 10.69 -2.39
CA ASP A 239 -12.96 11.65 -3.37
C ASP A 239 -12.01 10.98 -4.38
N ALA A 240 -11.68 11.68 -5.45
CA ALA A 240 -10.70 11.22 -6.43
C ALA A 240 -9.96 12.39 -7.05
N PHE A 241 -8.66 12.19 -7.27
CA PHE A 241 -7.76 13.16 -7.91
C PHE A 241 -7.13 12.59 -9.19
N GLY A 242 -7.63 11.45 -9.70
CA GLY A 242 -7.09 10.85 -10.93
C GLY A 242 -5.58 10.63 -10.83
N GLU A 243 -4.85 11.16 -11.79
CA GLU A 243 -3.39 11.02 -11.92
C GLU A 243 -2.58 12.10 -11.17
N ALA A 244 -3.23 12.96 -10.36
CA ALA A 244 -2.60 14.14 -9.77
C ALA A 244 -1.48 13.85 -8.74
N MET A 245 -1.38 12.62 -8.21
CA MET A 245 -0.34 12.25 -7.23
C MET A 245 0.28 10.89 -7.57
N PRO A 246 1.14 10.81 -8.61
CA PRO A 246 1.77 9.55 -8.98
C PRO A 246 2.76 9.07 -7.93
N MET A 247 2.83 7.74 -7.74
CA MET A 247 3.77 7.06 -6.86
C MET A 247 4.94 6.44 -7.63
N ALA A 248 4.74 6.18 -8.92
CA ALA A 248 5.71 5.56 -9.82
C ALA A 248 5.53 6.10 -11.24
N CYS A 249 6.53 5.83 -12.09
CA CYS A 249 6.45 6.18 -13.50
C CYS A 249 5.41 5.33 -14.24
N ASP A 250 4.68 5.94 -15.16
CA ASP A 250 3.68 5.25 -15.99
C ASP A 250 4.27 4.53 -17.23
N ASP A 251 5.59 4.59 -17.40
CA ASP A 251 6.32 3.91 -18.49
C ASP A 251 6.32 2.38 -18.36
N THR A 252 6.11 1.86 -17.15
CA THR A 252 6.03 0.42 -16.90
C THR A 252 4.62 -0.02 -16.48
N SER A 253 4.30 -1.29 -16.75
CA SER A 253 3.03 -1.89 -16.27
C SER A 253 2.94 -1.90 -14.74
N TRP A 254 4.08 -2.10 -14.08
CA TRP A 254 4.16 -2.07 -12.63
C TRP A 254 3.89 -0.66 -12.08
N GLY A 255 4.53 0.38 -12.64
CA GLY A 255 4.32 1.76 -12.20
C GLY A 255 2.87 2.20 -12.35
N ARG A 256 2.24 1.88 -13.49
CA ARG A 256 0.80 2.11 -13.68
C ARG A 256 -0.05 1.38 -12.64
N GLN A 257 0.31 0.14 -12.29
CA GLN A 257 -0.38 -0.60 -11.23
C GLN A 257 -0.21 0.08 -9.87
N ALA A 258 0.98 0.60 -9.57
CA ALA A 258 1.26 1.35 -8.35
C ALA A 258 0.41 2.64 -8.25
N ASN A 259 0.18 3.31 -9.38
CA ASN A 259 -0.61 4.52 -9.45
C ASN A 259 -2.12 4.25 -9.32
N ARG A 260 -2.64 3.16 -9.87
CA ARG A 260 -4.05 2.74 -9.72
C ARG A 260 -4.35 2.24 -8.32
N ARG A 261 -4.62 3.15 -7.40
CA ARG A 261 -4.82 2.85 -5.98
C ARG A 261 -5.93 3.66 -5.32
N VAL A 262 -6.37 3.19 -4.18
CA VAL A 262 -7.17 3.97 -3.23
C VAL A 262 -6.42 4.08 -1.93
N GLU A 263 -6.29 5.27 -1.43
CA GLU A 263 -5.70 5.60 -0.14
C GLU A 263 -6.80 5.97 0.86
N VAL A 264 -6.54 5.79 2.14
CA VAL A 264 -7.44 6.24 3.20
C VAL A 264 -6.75 7.35 3.98
N TRP A 265 -7.47 8.43 4.15
CA TRP A 265 -7.02 9.61 4.89
C TRP A 265 -7.94 9.86 6.06
N VAL A 266 -7.40 10.32 7.19
CA VAL A 266 -8.13 10.48 8.44
C VAL A 266 -7.83 11.82 9.10
N ARG A 267 -8.86 12.43 9.69
CA ARG A 267 -8.77 13.68 10.44
C ARG A 267 -9.52 13.59 11.75
#